data_2da43c92a60fdf83bfda8c49bd2dfbaa
#
_entry.id   2da43c92a60fdf83bfda8c49bd2dfbaa
#
_cell.length_a   1.000
_cell.length_b   1.000
_cell.length_c   1.000
_cell.angle_alpha   90.00
_cell.angle_beta   90.00
_cell.angle_gamma   90.00
#
_symmetry.space_group_name_H-M   'P 1'
#
loop_
_entity.id
_entity.type
_entity.pdbx_description
1 polymer ?
#
loop_
_entity_poly.entity_id
_entity_poly.type
_entity_poly.pdbx_seq_one_letter_code
_entity_poly.pdbx_strand_id
1 'polypeptide(L)'
;SAISTSVAIFALYQIDSDTYEPYIRKGAGWLKKTMRADGSWGDSVESPSNMTATLLSYASLYAVDIPPHETETYLKERLGGNTDEDIVRGVLSYYGKDLTFSVPILVMCALAGVITHWDRIPQLPFELSVLPQRLFRFLRLPVVSYAIPALIAVGILRYKKGKRDFLSSVRESFIGKSLLVLEKLQPSHGGFLEAAPLTAFVSMCMSGAGFREHAVTQKAAQFLIKTVRPDGAWPIDTDLSCWVTSLSIKALGEDLEDKTFFIERIKRNAFAFRHPFTGAKEGGWGWSDLPGSVPDADDTSGALVALHVLTGGTYSEEVGKGVEWLLALQNEDGGMPTFCKGWGKLPFDRSSPDISAHSLLAFELWQDALPKELRVKCRRSIRGLLGWMWKIQSSDGSWTPLWFGDQDAKDERSPVYGTAMAVEYLSTSRNPLARKLAENGLRYLLASQNEDGGWGGAPKVASKITLTARALSALASYPESDLKSMERGFDYLYGMYQSGLLFRPEPIGLYFARLWYSEELYNHTFVLNALKKLKQRIK
;
A
#
# COMPACT_ATOMS: atom_id res chain seq x y z
N SER A 1 -0.83 5.46 -13.32
CA SER A 1 0.09 6.20 -12.46
C SER A 1 1.27 6.75 -13.26
N ALA A 2 1.64 8.02 -13.02
CA ALA A 2 2.81 8.61 -13.68
C ALA A 2 4.11 7.92 -13.24
N ILE A 3 4.24 7.61 -11.95
CA ILE A 3 5.39 6.86 -11.41
C ILE A 3 5.51 5.50 -12.12
N SER A 4 4.45 4.70 -12.11
CA SER A 4 4.50 3.35 -12.68
C SER A 4 4.77 3.37 -14.17
N THR A 5 4.14 4.31 -14.90
CA THR A 5 4.33 4.44 -16.36
C THR A 5 5.76 4.85 -16.69
N SER A 6 6.31 5.85 -15.99
CA SER A 6 7.69 6.31 -16.24
C SER A 6 8.74 5.23 -15.96
N VAL A 7 8.62 4.52 -14.83
CA VAL A 7 9.59 3.45 -14.52
C VAL A 7 9.43 2.23 -15.45
N ALA A 8 8.19 1.92 -15.89
CA ALA A 8 7.95 0.81 -16.81
C ALA A 8 8.52 1.07 -18.20
N ILE A 9 8.24 2.25 -18.80
CA ILE A 9 8.80 2.58 -20.13
C ILE A 9 10.32 2.64 -20.10
N PHE A 10 10.90 3.19 -19.02
CA PHE A 10 12.35 3.25 -18.88
C PHE A 10 12.97 1.85 -18.69
N ALA A 11 12.33 0.98 -17.93
CA ALA A 11 12.78 -0.40 -17.79
C ALA A 11 12.76 -1.15 -19.12
N LEU A 12 11.68 -1.05 -19.89
CA LEU A 12 11.57 -1.65 -21.22
C LEU A 12 12.61 -1.07 -22.19
N TYR A 13 12.84 0.25 -22.16
CA TYR A 13 13.90 0.91 -22.92
C TYR A 13 15.30 0.36 -22.58
N GLN A 14 15.62 0.21 -21.30
CA GLN A 14 16.92 -0.34 -20.84
C GLN A 14 17.10 -1.83 -21.21
N ILE A 15 16.02 -2.59 -21.31
CA ILE A 15 16.08 -4.00 -21.66
C ILE A 15 16.23 -4.17 -23.18
N ASP A 16 15.31 -3.61 -23.97
CA ASP A 16 15.36 -3.67 -25.44
C ASP A 16 14.49 -2.57 -26.06
N SER A 17 15.10 -1.45 -26.42
CA SER A 17 14.42 -0.29 -27.00
C SER A 17 13.66 -0.61 -28.28
N ASP A 18 14.22 -1.50 -29.11
CA ASP A 18 13.65 -1.81 -30.42
C ASP A 18 12.46 -2.77 -30.29
N THR A 19 12.63 -3.84 -29.53
CA THR A 19 11.56 -4.84 -29.29
C THR A 19 10.36 -4.21 -28.57
N TYR A 20 10.58 -3.32 -27.62
CA TYR A 20 9.53 -2.74 -26.79
C TYR A 20 9.10 -1.33 -27.22
N GLU A 21 9.57 -0.83 -28.36
CA GLU A 21 9.27 0.51 -28.88
C GLU A 21 7.77 0.87 -28.86
N PRO A 22 6.82 -0.01 -29.27
CA PRO A 22 5.40 0.32 -29.26
C PRO A 22 4.85 0.63 -27.87
N TYR A 23 5.32 -0.08 -26.85
CA TYR A 23 4.92 0.13 -25.45
C TYR A 23 5.55 1.42 -24.88
N ILE A 24 6.83 1.64 -25.17
CA ILE A 24 7.59 2.83 -24.77
C ILE A 24 6.93 4.07 -25.33
N ARG A 25 6.64 4.10 -26.64
CA ARG A 25 5.99 5.24 -27.31
C ARG A 25 4.60 5.52 -26.76
N LYS A 26 3.80 4.47 -26.52
CA LYS A 26 2.44 4.61 -26.00
C LYS A 26 2.45 5.17 -24.57
N GLY A 27 3.32 4.67 -23.71
CA GLY A 27 3.49 5.17 -22.35
C GLY A 27 4.04 6.59 -22.29
N ALA A 28 5.03 6.93 -23.15
CA ALA A 28 5.53 8.30 -23.28
C ALA A 28 4.45 9.26 -23.78
N GLY A 29 3.60 8.81 -24.70
CA GLY A 29 2.43 9.58 -25.15
C GLY A 29 1.42 9.82 -24.03
N TRP A 30 1.18 8.83 -23.18
CA TRP A 30 0.32 8.99 -22.00
C TRP A 30 0.92 9.98 -20.98
N LEU A 31 2.23 9.91 -20.69
CA LEU A 31 2.90 10.87 -19.81
C LEU A 31 2.76 12.30 -20.34
N LYS A 32 3.02 12.54 -21.63
CA LYS A 32 2.85 13.86 -22.25
C LYS A 32 1.41 14.38 -22.14
N LYS A 33 0.42 13.52 -22.38
CA LYS A 33 -1.00 13.88 -22.31
C LYS A 33 -1.44 14.24 -20.89
N THR A 34 -0.84 13.64 -19.86
CA THR A 34 -1.20 13.84 -18.46
C THR A 34 -0.30 14.83 -17.73
N MET A 35 0.69 15.41 -18.41
CA MET A 35 1.52 16.50 -17.92
C MET A 35 0.65 17.71 -17.60
N ARG A 36 0.86 18.33 -16.47
CA ARG A 36 0.20 19.56 -16.05
C ARG A 36 0.80 20.78 -16.76
N ALA A 37 0.09 21.90 -16.72
CA ALA A 37 0.55 23.14 -17.35
C ALA A 37 1.87 23.68 -16.80
N ASP A 38 2.22 23.33 -15.55
CA ASP A 38 3.50 23.67 -14.91
C ASP A 38 4.63 22.67 -15.23
N GLY A 39 4.40 21.71 -16.12
CA GLY A 39 5.37 20.67 -16.49
C GLY A 39 5.49 19.53 -15.48
N SER A 40 4.60 19.43 -14.51
CA SER A 40 4.66 18.44 -13.44
C SER A 40 3.66 17.28 -13.59
N TRP A 41 3.84 16.25 -12.77
CA TRP A 41 2.90 15.13 -12.61
C TRP A 41 2.59 14.87 -11.14
N GLY A 42 1.35 14.42 -10.87
CA GLY A 42 0.99 13.71 -9.66
C GLY A 42 1.13 12.19 -9.82
N ASP A 43 0.97 11.43 -8.76
CA ASP A 43 1.01 9.95 -8.79
C ASP A 43 -0.15 9.38 -9.61
N SER A 44 -1.33 9.95 -9.47
CA SER A 44 -2.48 9.74 -10.35
C SER A 44 -2.83 11.04 -11.09
N VAL A 45 -3.75 10.97 -12.06
CA VAL A 45 -4.22 12.15 -12.79
C VAL A 45 -4.95 13.14 -11.86
N GLU A 46 -5.61 12.62 -10.83
CA GLU A 46 -6.33 13.39 -9.80
C GLU A 46 -5.41 13.92 -8.69
N SER A 47 -4.23 13.32 -8.52
CA SER A 47 -3.28 13.72 -7.48
C SER A 47 -2.67 15.10 -7.73
N PRO A 48 -2.36 15.89 -6.68
CA PRO A 48 -1.58 17.12 -6.83
C PRO A 48 -0.18 16.82 -7.37
N SER A 49 0.50 17.87 -7.86
CA SER A 49 1.89 17.77 -8.33
C SER A 49 2.82 17.19 -7.27
N ASN A 50 3.68 16.27 -7.66
CA ASN A 50 4.56 15.52 -6.79
C ASN A 50 5.99 15.51 -7.37
N MET A 51 6.97 15.82 -6.55
CA MET A 51 8.37 15.91 -6.97
C MET A 51 8.89 14.57 -7.52
N THR A 52 8.56 13.46 -6.88
CA THR A 52 9.00 12.12 -7.29
C THR A 52 8.40 11.70 -8.62
N ALA A 53 7.07 11.84 -8.77
CA ALA A 53 6.39 11.53 -10.02
C ALA A 53 6.94 12.37 -11.17
N THR A 54 7.20 13.66 -10.92
CA THR A 54 7.76 14.58 -11.90
C THR A 54 9.19 14.21 -12.27
N LEU A 55 10.06 13.93 -11.29
CA LEU A 55 11.46 13.58 -11.53
C LEU A 55 11.60 12.26 -12.31
N LEU A 56 10.82 11.23 -11.95
CA LEU A 56 10.83 9.96 -12.67
C LEU A 56 10.28 10.08 -14.08
N SER A 57 9.21 10.89 -14.28
CA SER A 57 8.66 11.14 -15.61
C SER A 57 9.65 11.92 -16.48
N TYR A 58 10.31 12.94 -15.92
CA TYR A 58 11.38 13.66 -16.57
C TYR A 58 12.53 12.74 -17.00
N ALA A 59 13.08 11.96 -16.04
CA ALA A 59 14.20 11.07 -16.31
C ALA A 59 13.88 10.03 -17.41
N SER A 60 12.67 9.48 -17.37
CA SER A 60 12.20 8.51 -18.36
C SER A 60 12.07 9.14 -19.75
N LEU A 61 11.41 10.31 -19.87
CA LEU A 61 11.25 11.01 -21.14
C LEU A 61 12.59 11.51 -21.69
N TYR A 62 13.48 11.99 -20.83
CA TYR A 62 14.84 12.41 -21.20
C TYR A 62 15.64 11.26 -21.85
N ALA A 63 15.51 10.05 -21.33
CA ALA A 63 16.22 8.88 -21.85
C ALA A 63 15.72 8.40 -23.22
N VAL A 64 14.45 8.68 -23.58
CA VAL A 64 13.87 8.30 -24.89
C VAL A 64 13.85 9.48 -25.89
N ASP A 65 14.72 10.47 -25.68
CA ASP A 65 14.90 11.67 -26.51
C ASP A 65 13.67 12.56 -26.68
N ILE A 66 12.82 12.65 -25.66
CA ILE A 66 11.64 13.52 -25.61
C ILE A 66 11.76 14.44 -24.39
N PRO A 67 12.65 15.44 -24.40
CA PRO A 67 12.90 16.28 -23.24
C PRO A 67 11.70 17.20 -22.95
N PRO A 68 11.11 17.11 -21.75
CA PRO A 68 10.04 18.03 -21.32
C PRO A 68 10.66 19.30 -20.73
N HIS A 69 10.89 20.31 -21.56
CA HIS A 69 11.54 21.56 -21.14
C HIS A 69 10.80 22.29 -20.00
N GLU A 70 9.47 22.23 -19.97
CA GLU A 70 8.64 22.85 -18.95
C GLU A 70 8.91 22.26 -17.55
N THR A 71 9.32 21.00 -17.50
CA THR A 71 9.56 20.27 -16.25
C THR A 71 10.83 20.71 -15.54
N GLU A 72 11.83 21.20 -16.27
CA GLU A 72 13.13 21.60 -15.68
C GLU A 72 12.98 22.74 -14.68
N THR A 73 12.14 23.71 -14.97
CA THR A 73 11.86 24.85 -14.07
C THR A 73 11.21 24.36 -12.78
N TYR A 74 10.17 23.52 -12.90
CA TYR A 74 9.51 22.94 -11.73
C TYR A 74 10.48 22.14 -10.83
N LEU A 75 11.30 21.27 -11.43
CA LEU A 75 12.26 20.46 -10.69
C LEU A 75 13.34 21.31 -10.02
N LYS A 76 13.86 22.33 -10.73
CA LYS A 76 14.86 23.25 -10.19
C LYS A 76 14.37 23.97 -8.94
N GLU A 77 13.14 24.45 -8.96
CA GLU A 77 12.52 25.10 -7.79
C GLU A 77 12.34 24.12 -6.62
N ARG A 78 11.84 22.90 -6.90
CA ARG A 78 11.55 21.90 -5.87
C ARG A 78 12.79 21.24 -5.27
N LEU A 79 13.85 21.07 -6.06
CA LEU A 79 15.11 20.45 -5.64
C LEU A 79 16.14 21.48 -5.11
N GLY A 80 15.89 22.77 -5.34
CA GLY A 80 16.80 23.85 -4.96
C GLY A 80 17.97 24.01 -5.92
N GLY A 81 17.87 23.49 -7.15
CA GLY A 81 18.86 23.54 -8.22
C GLY A 81 18.73 22.35 -9.17
N ASN A 82 19.63 22.26 -10.14
CA ASN A 82 19.64 21.21 -11.17
C ASN A 82 20.98 20.44 -11.24
N THR A 83 21.87 20.63 -10.29
CA THR A 83 23.11 19.85 -10.21
C THR A 83 22.85 18.46 -9.63
N ASP A 84 23.76 17.50 -9.90
CA ASP A 84 23.71 16.17 -9.28
C ASP A 84 23.52 16.25 -7.76
N GLU A 85 24.22 17.22 -7.11
CA GLU A 85 24.14 17.42 -5.66
C GLU A 85 22.76 17.92 -5.21
N ASP A 86 22.16 18.83 -5.95
CA ASP A 86 20.83 19.35 -5.64
C ASP A 86 19.77 18.26 -5.77
N ILE A 87 19.84 17.46 -6.84
CA ILE A 87 18.91 16.34 -7.06
C ILE A 87 19.04 15.30 -5.93
N VAL A 88 20.27 14.87 -5.63
CA VAL A 88 20.51 13.86 -4.58
C VAL A 88 20.07 14.40 -3.22
N ARG A 89 20.46 15.62 -2.86
CA ARG A 89 20.05 16.27 -1.60
C ARG A 89 18.53 16.43 -1.52
N GLY A 90 17.89 16.90 -2.58
CA GLY A 90 16.45 17.11 -2.65
C GLY A 90 15.69 15.80 -2.43
N VAL A 91 16.04 14.73 -3.15
CA VAL A 91 15.40 13.41 -3.00
C VAL A 91 15.65 12.82 -1.61
N LEU A 92 16.89 12.83 -1.11
CA LEU A 92 17.20 12.31 0.22
C LEU A 92 16.50 13.11 1.34
N SER A 93 16.40 14.44 1.20
CA SER A 93 15.66 15.27 2.16
C SER A 93 14.16 14.98 2.15
N TYR A 94 13.59 14.71 0.98
CA TYR A 94 12.16 14.42 0.81
C TYR A 94 11.75 13.12 1.49
N TYR A 95 12.59 12.07 1.42
CA TYR A 95 12.35 10.77 2.06
C TYR A 95 13.02 10.62 3.43
N GLY A 96 13.85 11.55 3.83
CA GLY A 96 14.55 11.52 5.11
C GLY A 96 15.52 10.32 5.23
N LYS A 97 15.35 9.51 6.27
CA LYS A 97 16.21 8.34 6.53
C LYS A 97 15.81 7.09 5.75
N ASP A 98 14.72 7.13 5.01
CA ASP A 98 14.23 5.98 4.26
C ASP A 98 14.92 5.87 2.90
N LEU A 99 15.85 4.93 2.82
CA LEU A 99 16.59 4.63 1.59
C LEU A 99 15.82 3.68 0.65
N THR A 100 14.71 3.11 1.09
CA THR A 100 13.94 2.12 0.33
C THR A 100 13.34 2.72 -0.94
N PHE A 101 12.90 3.97 -0.86
CA PHE A 101 12.33 4.70 -2.00
C PHE A 101 13.33 5.66 -2.65
N SER A 102 14.13 6.38 -1.85
CA SER A 102 15.04 7.40 -2.37
C SER A 102 16.14 6.84 -3.27
N VAL A 103 16.76 5.72 -2.90
CA VAL A 103 17.89 5.16 -3.69
C VAL A 103 17.43 4.61 -5.05
N PRO A 104 16.34 3.85 -5.21
CA PRO A 104 15.82 3.46 -6.52
C PRO A 104 15.56 4.66 -7.46
N ILE A 105 14.98 5.74 -6.94
CA ILE A 105 14.72 6.97 -7.71
C ILE A 105 16.02 7.56 -8.24
N LEU A 106 17.01 7.73 -7.37
CA LEU A 106 18.34 8.28 -7.74
C LEU A 106 19.05 7.38 -8.75
N VAL A 107 18.95 6.06 -8.59
CA VAL A 107 19.56 5.09 -9.51
C VAL A 107 18.91 5.18 -10.90
N MET A 108 17.61 5.34 -10.99
CA MET A 108 16.95 5.57 -12.27
C MET A 108 17.40 6.87 -12.92
N CYS A 109 17.50 7.97 -12.17
CA CYS A 109 18.03 9.23 -12.67
C CYS A 109 19.47 9.10 -13.19
N ALA A 110 20.30 8.29 -12.53
CA ALA A 110 21.67 8.03 -12.98
C ALA A 110 21.74 7.14 -14.22
N LEU A 111 20.87 6.13 -14.34
CA LEU A 111 20.76 5.32 -15.55
C LEU A 111 20.27 6.13 -16.75
N ALA A 112 19.36 7.07 -16.51
CA ALA A 112 18.82 7.97 -17.54
C ALA A 112 19.82 9.08 -17.94
N GLY A 113 20.94 9.25 -17.22
CA GLY A 113 21.92 10.31 -17.50
C GLY A 113 21.59 11.67 -16.87
N VAL A 114 20.53 11.76 -16.08
CA VAL A 114 20.15 12.98 -15.34
C VAL A 114 21.12 13.24 -14.19
N ILE A 115 21.65 12.18 -13.56
CA ILE A 115 22.75 12.21 -12.58
C ILE A 115 23.96 11.55 -13.20
N THR A 116 25.10 12.21 -13.17
CA THR A 116 26.36 11.71 -13.77
C THR A 116 27.29 11.06 -12.76
N HIS A 117 27.22 11.46 -11.48
CA HIS A 117 28.12 11.01 -10.42
C HIS A 117 27.49 9.92 -9.55
N TRP A 118 27.68 8.65 -9.92
CA TRP A 118 27.20 7.49 -9.18
C TRP A 118 27.63 7.44 -7.70
N ASP A 119 28.79 7.99 -7.39
CA ASP A 119 29.34 7.99 -6.02
C ASP A 119 28.50 8.79 -5.01
N ARG A 120 27.65 9.69 -5.48
CA ARG A 120 26.73 10.47 -4.64
C ARG A 120 25.50 9.68 -4.19
N ILE A 121 25.21 8.54 -4.83
CA ILE A 121 24.07 7.68 -4.52
C ILE A 121 24.48 6.71 -3.40
N PRO A 122 23.71 6.57 -2.32
CA PRO A 122 24.01 5.62 -1.25
C PRO A 122 24.07 4.16 -1.75
N GLN A 123 25.04 3.39 -1.23
CA GLN A 123 25.14 1.96 -1.52
C GLN A 123 24.15 1.18 -0.65
N LEU A 124 23.35 0.32 -1.26
CA LEU A 124 22.51 -0.63 -0.54
C LEU A 124 23.26 -1.94 -0.29
N PRO A 125 23.20 -2.51 0.91
CA PRO A 125 23.97 -3.70 1.30
C PRO A 125 23.29 -5.00 0.78
N PHE A 126 23.32 -5.23 -0.53
CA PHE A 126 22.69 -6.40 -1.17
C PHE A 126 23.29 -7.74 -0.71
N GLU A 127 24.54 -7.73 -0.26
CA GLU A 127 25.24 -8.89 0.31
C GLU A 127 24.51 -9.47 1.53
N LEU A 128 23.74 -8.64 2.23
CA LEU A 128 22.93 -9.10 3.36
C LEU A 128 21.74 -9.98 2.93
N SER A 129 21.31 -9.89 1.68
CA SER A 129 20.14 -10.63 1.18
C SER A 129 20.26 -12.15 1.28
N VAL A 130 21.49 -12.68 1.31
CA VAL A 130 21.75 -14.11 1.42
C VAL A 130 21.63 -14.65 2.85
N LEU A 131 21.55 -13.76 3.83
CA LEU A 131 21.42 -14.16 5.23
C LEU A 131 19.97 -14.63 5.52
N PRO A 132 19.81 -15.64 6.40
CA PRO A 132 18.48 -16.09 6.78
C PRO A 132 17.66 -14.99 7.46
N GLN A 133 16.37 -14.86 7.12
CA GLN A 133 15.47 -13.86 7.71
C GLN A 133 15.44 -13.88 9.26
N ARG A 134 15.64 -15.04 9.87
CA ARG A 134 15.74 -15.21 11.33
C ARG A 134 16.90 -14.39 11.92
N LEU A 135 18.01 -14.27 11.18
CA LEU A 135 19.18 -13.50 11.60
C LEU A 135 18.88 -11.99 11.55
N PHE A 136 18.18 -11.52 10.51
CA PHE A 136 17.74 -10.12 10.44
C PHE A 136 16.90 -9.73 11.67
N ARG A 137 15.96 -10.60 12.05
CA ARG A 137 15.12 -10.40 13.24
C ARG A 137 15.96 -10.38 14.52
N PHE A 138 16.87 -11.33 14.67
CA PHE A 138 17.74 -11.43 15.84
C PHE A 138 18.65 -10.20 15.99
N LEU A 139 19.24 -9.74 14.90
CA LEU A 139 20.13 -8.56 14.87
C LEU A 139 19.34 -7.25 14.79
N ARG A 140 18.04 -7.27 14.66
CA ARG A 140 17.16 -6.10 14.47
C ARG A 140 17.63 -5.17 13.34
N LEU A 141 18.04 -5.75 12.21
CA LEU A 141 18.51 -4.99 11.06
C LEU A 141 17.31 -4.30 10.36
N PRO A 142 17.46 -3.08 9.86
CA PRO A 142 16.38 -2.34 9.18
C PRO A 142 16.22 -2.82 7.72
N VAL A 143 16.05 -4.13 7.53
CA VAL A 143 15.81 -4.74 6.22
C VAL A 143 14.47 -5.44 6.24
N VAL A 144 13.61 -5.08 5.31
CA VAL A 144 12.27 -5.66 5.16
C VAL A 144 12.31 -6.76 4.12
N SER A 145 11.68 -7.89 4.42
CA SER A 145 11.68 -9.06 3.56
C SER A 145 11.15 -8.78 2.14
N TYR A 146 10.10 -7.97 1.99
CA TYR A 146 9.53 -7.64 0.68
C TYR A 146 10.35 -6.61 -0.12
N ALA A 147 11.24 -5.84 0.50
CA ALA A 147 12.15 -4.93 -0.20
C ALA A 147 13.42 -5.63 -0.72
N ILE A 148 13.64 -6.91 -0.42
CA ILE A 148 14.82 -7.66 -0.84
C ILE A 148 15.04 -7.64 -2.36
N PRO A 149 14.03 -7.77 -3.25
CA PRO A 149 14.26 -7.69 -4.68
C PRO A 149 14.89 -6.37 -5.13
N ALA A 150 14.36 -5.25 -4.63
CA ALA A 150 14.93 -3.93 -4.91
C ALA A 150 16.33 -3.78 -4.28
N LEU A 151 16.51 -4.22 -3.02
CA LEU A 151 17.80 -4.22 -2.34
C LEU A 151 18.89 -4.92 -3.19
N ILE A 152 18.59 -6.09 -3.73
CA ILE A 152 19.53 -6.86 -4.56
C ILE A 152 19.81 -6.13 -5.87
N ALA A 153 18.80 -5.84 -6.67
CA ALA A 153 19.00 -5.31 -8.02
C ALA A 153 19.65 -3.91 -8.00
N VAL A 154 19.12 -3.00 -7.19
CA VAL A 154 19.64 -1.64 -7.02
C VAL A 154 21.03 -1.65 -6.39
N GLY A 155 21.23 -2.47 -5.36
CA GLY A 155 22.51 -2.60 -4.68
C GLY A 155 23.63 -3.13 -5.58
N ILE A 156 23.36 -4.16 -6.39
CA ILE A 156 24.31 -4.71 -7.37
C ILE A 156 24.64 -3.67 -8.45
N LEU A 157 23.64 -2.99 -9.00
CA LEU A 157 23.86 -1.97 -10.02
C LEU A 157 24.73 -0.83 -9.45
N ARG A 158 24.34 -0.28 -8.29
CA ARG A 158 25.11 0.80 -7.65
C ARG A 158 26.56 0.40 -7.38
N TYR A 159 26.78 -0.85 -6.92
CA TYR A 159 28.11 -1.42 -6.74
C TYR A 159 28.91 -1.47 -8.06
N LYS A 160 28.31 -1.97 -9.16
CA LYS A 160 29.00 -2.09 -10.44
C LYS A 160 29.32 -0.76 -11.10
N LYS A 161 28.51 0.28 -10.88
CA LYS A 161 28.68 1.62 -11.47
C LYS A 161 29.49 2.59 -10.62
N GLY A 162 29.59 2.34 -9.32
CA GLY A 162 30.32 3.23 -8.39
C GLY A 162 31.79 2.90 -8.26
N LYS A 163 32.49 3.72 -7.48
CA LYS A 163 33.91 3.47 -7.14
C LYS A 163 34.01 2.25 -6.21
N ARG A 164 35.10 1.51 -6.41
CA ARG A 164 35.44 0.38 -5.54
C ARG A 164 35.89 0.88 -4.16
N ASP A 165 35.43 0.18 -3.12
CA ASP A 165 35.78 0.39 -1.72
C ASP A 165 36.41 -0.86 -1.12
N PHE A 166 36.73 -0.84 0.19
CA PHE A 166 37.33 -1.97 0.90
C PHE A 166 36.41 -3.21 0.98
N LEU A 167 35.08 -3.05 0.82
CA LEU A 167 34.12 -4.15 0.79
C LEU A 167 33.91 -4.72 -0.61
N SER A 168 34.54 -4.16 -1.62
CA SER A 168 34.29 -4.54 -3.04
C SER A 168 34.51 -6.02 -3.31
N SER A 169 35.59 -6.61 -2.78
CA SER A 169 35.89 -8.06 -2.96
C SER A 169 34.84 -8.93 -2.28
N VAL A 170 34.32 -8.49 -1.14
CA VAL A 170 33.23 -9.18 -0.43
C VAL A 170 31.97 -9.14 -1.27
N ARG A 171 31.56 -7.93 -1.71
CA ARG A 171 30.36 -7.74 -2.52
C ARG A 171 30.38 -8.54 -3.81
N GLU A 172 31.52 -8.53 -4.53
CA GLU A 172 31.68 -9.32 -5.77
C GLU A 172 31.38 -10.79 -5.54
N SER A 173 31.88 -11.39 -4.45
CA SER A 173 31.68 -12.80 -4.14
C SER A 173 30.21 -13.16 -3.78
N PHE A 174 29.37 -12.15 -3.44
CA PHE A 174 27.98 -12.35 -3.08
C PHE A 174 27.02 -12.14 -4.25
N ILE A 175 27.45 -11.55 -5.39
CA ILE A 175 26.55 -11.26 -6.53
C ILE A 175 25.79 -12.51 -6.97
N GLY A 176 26.50 -13.61 -7.29
CA GLY A 176 25.85 -14.83 -7.74
C GLY A 176 24.85 -15.43 -6.74
N LYS A 177 25.18 -15.39 -5.43
CA LYS A 177 24.28 -15.86 -4.39
C LYS A 177 23.04 -14.97 -4.25
N SER A 178 23.21 -13.66 -4.36
CA SER A 178 22.09 -12.70 -4.31
C SER A 178 21.16 -12.83 -5.52
N LEU A 179 21.70 -13.12 -6.72
CA LEU A 179 20.91 -13.40 -7.90
C LEU A 179 20.07 -14.68 -7.75
N LEU A 180 20.61 -15.74 -7.15
CA LEU A 180 19.85 -16.95 -6.83
C LEU A 180 18.71 -16.68 -5.82
N VAL A 181 18.92 -15.78 -4.87
CA VAL A 181 17.85 -15.34 -3.97
C VAL A 181 16.78 -14.59 -4.75
N LEU A 182 17.18 -13.68 -5.64
CA LEU A 182 16.26 -12.89 -6.46
C LEU A 182 15.39 -13.78 -7.38
N GLU A 183 16.00 -14.79 -8.03
CA GLU A 183 15.26 -15.79 -8.82
C GLU A 183 14.20 -16.53 -7.99
N LYS A 184 14.58 -16.93 -6.78
CA LYS A 184 13.70 -17.65 -5.86
C LYS A 184 12.51 -16.82 -5.37
N LEU A 185 12.72 -15.50 -5.28
CA LEU A 185 11.69 -14.56 -4.83
C LEU A 185 10.78 -14.12 -5.96
N GLN A 186 11.18 -14.29 -7.24
CA GLN A 186 10.36 -13.87 -8.36
C GLN A 186 9.16 -14.80 -8.55
N PRO A 187 7.92 -14.28 -8.53
CA PRO A 187 6.73 -15.05 -8.84
C PRO A 187 6.76 -15.66 -10.25
N SER A 188 5.98 -16.71 -10.47
CA SER A 188 5.96 -17.44 -11.75
C SER A 188 5.65 -16.57 -12.96
N HIS A 189 4.79 -15.55 -12.81
CA HIS A 189 4.42 -14.61 -13.88
C HIS A 189 5.39 -13.43 -14.05
N GLY A 190 6.41 -13.32 -13.19
CA GLY A 190 7.48 -12.32 -13.30
C GLY A 190 7.31 -11.05 -12.49
N GLY A 191 6.13 -10.74 -12.00
CA GLY A 191 5.81 -9.52 -11.25
C GLY A 191 6.12 -9.63 -9.75
N PHE A 192 6.92 -8.74 -9.22
CA PHE A 192 7.19 -8.64 -7.78
C PHE A 192 6.07 -7.86 -7.10
N LEU A 193 5.41 -8.48 -6.11
CA LEU A 193 4.33 -7.88 -5.29
C LEU A 193 3.12 -7.39 -6.11
N GLU A 194 2.87 -7.93 -7.28
CA GLU A 194 1.88 -7.41 -8.25
C GLU A 194 2.10 -5.93 -8.62
N ALA A 195 3.26 -5.37 -8.30
CA ALA A 195 3.58 -3.97 -8.45
C ALA A 195 4.42 -3.70 -9.70
N ALA A 196 3.85 -2.97 -10.66
CA ALA A 196 4.56 -2.58 -11.88
C ALA A 196 5.82 -1.74 -11.59
N PRO A 197 5.80 -0.74 -10.67
CA PRO A 197 7.00 0.05 -10.38
C PRO A 197 8.12 -0.76 -9.75
N LEU A 198 7.84 -1.65 -8.79
CA LEU A 198 8.88 -2.48 -8.19
C LEU A 198 9.51 -3.43 -9.22
N THR A 199 8.68 -4.07 -10.03
CA THR A 199 9.13 -4.97 -11.11
C THR A 199 9.98 -4.23 -12.13
N ALA A 200 9.60 -3.01 -12.49
CA ALA A 200 10.37 -2.15 -13.39
C ALA A 200 11.71 -1.73 -12.78
N PHE A 201 11.76 -1.30 -11.50
CA PHE A 201 13.01 -0.97 -10.83
C PHE A 201 13.97 -2.16 -10.75
N VAL A 202 13.48 -3.35 -10.44
CA VAL A 202 14.31 -4.57 -10.44
C VAL A 202 14.87 -4.83 -11.85
N SER A 203 14.02 -4.83 -12.87
CA SER A 203 14.43 -5.20 -14.22
C SER A 203 15.37 -4.18 -14.89
N MET A 204 15.12 -2.87 -14.71
CA MET A 204 16.04 -1.83 -15.21
C MET A 204 17.42 -1.90 -14.55
N CYS A 205 17.46 -2.16 -13.24
CA CYS A 205 18.71 -2.28 -12.51
C CYS A 205 19.47 -3.55 -12.90
N MET A 206 18.78 -4.66 -13.11
CA MET A 206 19.38 -5.89 -13.62
C MET A 206 19.97 -5.67 -15.02
N SER A 207 19.23 -5.05 -15.94
CA SER A 207 19.71 -4.75 -17.29
C SER A 207 20.92 -3.80 -17.24
N GLY A 208 20.85 -2.70 -16.49
CA GLY A 208 21.94 -1.73 -16.32
C GLY A 208 23.19 -2.32 -15.66
N ALA A 209 23.04 -3.39 -14.86
CA ALA A 209 24.14 -4.15 -14.25
C ALA A 209 24.73 -5.22 -15.17
N GLY A 210 24.27 -5.35 -16.42
CA GLY A 210 24.75 -6.33 -17.39
C GLY A 210 24.07 -7.71 -17.31
N PHE A 211 22.90 -7.78 -16.67
CA PHE A 211 22.09 -9.01 -16.56
C PHE A 211 20.82 -8.95 -17.41
N ARG A 212 20.90 -8.33 -18.59
CA ARG A 212 19.79 -8.19 -19.53
C ARG A 212 19.12 -9.53 -19.85
N GLU A 213 19.94 -10.54 -20.20
CA GLU A 213 19.47 -11.87 -20.61
C GLU A 213 19.09 -12.78 -19.42
N HIS A 214 19.24 -12.31 -18.21
CA HIS A 214 18.92 -13.09 -17.03
C HIS A 214 17.41 -13.36 -16.93
N ALA A 215 17.04 -14.58 -16.50
CA ALA A 215 15.64 -15.01 -16.45
C ALA A 215 14.73 -14.05 -15.67
N VAL A 216 15.25 -13.45 -14.59
CA VAL A 216 14.52 -12.45 -13.80
C VAL A 216 14.16 -11.22 -14.63
N THR A 217 15.10 -10.71 -15.42
CA THR A 217 14.89 -9.53 -16.27
C THR A 217 13.87 -9.82 -17.37
N GLN A 218 13.99 -10.96 -18.02
CA GLN A 218 13.10 -11.34 -19.12
C GLN A 218 11.66 -11.60 -18.64
N LYS A 219 11.48 -12.30 -17.52
CA LYS A 219 10.15 -12.51 -16.93
C LYS A 219 9.52 -11.18 -16.45
N ALA A 220 10.31 -10.27 -15.88
CA ALA A 220 9.84 -8.96 -15.48
C ALA A 220 9.37 -8.13 -16.68
N ALA A 221 10.10 -8.15 -17.81
CA ALA A 221 9.66 -7.50 -19.05
C ALA A 221 8.32 -8.07 -19.53
N GLN A 222 8.16 -9.41 -19.52
CA GLN A 222 6.91 -10.06 -19.90
C GLN A 222 5.74 -9.65 -18.98
N PHE A 223 5.99 -9.50 -17.68
CA PHE A 223 4.98 -8.98 -16.76
C PHE A 223 4.58 -7.54 -17.12
N LEU A 224 5.54 -6.66 -17.37
CA LEU A 224 5.26 -5.28 -17.73
C LEU A 224 4.43 -5.16 -19.01
N ILE A 225 4.75 -5.91 -20.07
CA ILE A 225 3.96 -5.85 -21.32
C ILE A 225 2.56 -6.45 -21.17
N LYS A 226 2.33 -7.40 -20.24
CA LYS A 226 1.01 -7.98 -19.97
C LYS A 226 0.13 -7.08 -19.11
N THR A 227 0.72 -6.18 -18.34
CA THR A 227 0.00 -5.35 -17.36
C THR A 227 -0.19 -3.90 -17.81
N VAL A 228 0.27 -3.55 -19.03
CA VAL A 228 -0.03 -2.24 -19.62
C VAL A 228 -1.53 -2.08 -19.86
N ARG A 229 -2.07 -0.94 -19.49
CA ARG A 229 -3.48 -0.59 -19.69
C ARG A 229 -3.75 -0.21 -21.15
N PRO A 230 -5.02 -0.28 -21.59
CA PRO A 230 -5.38 0.12 -22.96
C PRO A 230 -4.97 1.55 -23.33
N ASP A 231 -4.93 2.48 -22.36
CA ASP A 231 -4.49 3.86 -22.55
C ASP A 231 -2.96 4.04 -22.64
N GLY A 232 -2.19 2.99 -22.37
CA GLY A 232 -0.72 3.00 -22.38
C GLY A 232 -0.07 3.26 -21.03
N ALA A 233 -0.85 3.45 -19.98
CA ALA A 233 -0.34 3.63 -18.62
C ALA A 233 -0.11 2.28 -17.91
N TRP A 234 0.68 2.32 -16.84
CA TRP A 234 0.78 1.23 -15.87
C TRP A 234 0.15 1.63 -14.53
N PRO A 235 -0.58 0.71 -13.88
CA PRO A 235 -1.05 0.91 -12.50
C PRO A 235 0.10 0.75 -11.51
N ILE A 236 -0.11 1.13 -10.25
CA ILE A 236 0.84 0.84 -9.16
C ILE A 236 0.76 -0.65 -8.84
N ASP A 237 -0.39 -1.12 -8.39
CA ASP A 237 -0.72 -2.53 -8.26
C ASP A 237 -1.55 -2.98 -9.46
N THR A 238 -1.27 -4.18 -9.93
CA THR A 238 -1.94 -4.72 -11.13
C THR A 238 -3.26 -5.37 -10.81
N ASP A 239 -3.47 -5.78 -9.56
CA ASP A 239 -4.66 -6.50 -9.12
C ASP A 239 -4.88 -6.36 -7.61
N LEU A 240 -6.09 -5.95 -7.20
CA LEU A 240 -6.57 -5.89 -5.82
C LEU A 240 -7.82 -6.76 -5.61
N SER A 241 -7.99 -7.81 -6.42
CA SER A 241 -9.22 -8.61 -6.49
C SER A 241 -9.65 -9.22 -5.15
N CYS A 242 -8.73 -9.71 -4.33
CA CYS A 242 -9.08 -10.28 -3.02
C CYS A 242 -9.54 -9.19 -2.05
N TRP A 243 -8.82 -8.07 -2.01
CA TRP A 243 -9.15 -6.94 -1.16
C TRP A 243 -10.53 -6.36 -1.48
N VAL A 244 -10.76 -5.96 -2.73
CA VAL A 244 -12.03 -5.35 -3.13
C VAL A 244 -13.21 -6.33 -3.08
N THR A 245 -12.97 -7.64 -3.27
CA THR A 245 -13.99 -8.69 -3.06
C THR A 245 -14.42 -8.75 -1.59
N SER A 246 -13.48 -8.75 -0.66
CA SER A 246 -13.78 -8.76 0.78
C SER A 246 -14.56 -7.52 1.22
N LEU A 247 -14.18 -6.32 0.72
CA LEU A 247 -14.91 -5.08 0.95
C LEU A 247 -16.32 -5.12 0.35
N SER A 248 -16.47 -5.66 -0.87
CA SER A 248 -17.76 -5.77 -1.56
C SER A 248 -18.71 -6.73 -0.83
N ILE A 249 -18.21 -7.86 -0.35
CA ILE A 249 -19.00 -8.82 0.43
C ILE A 249 -19.48 -8.17 1.73
N LYS A 250 -18.60 -7.44 2.44
CA LYS A 250 -18.98 -6.71 3.65
C LYS A 250 -20.07 -5.67 3.35
N ALA A 251 -19.96 -4.94 2.24
CA ALA A 251 -20.93 -3.93 1.85
C ALA A 251 -22.27 -4.52 1.37
N LEU A 252 -22.24 -5.60 0.59
CA LEU A 252 -23.45 -6.26 0.09
C LEU A 252 -24.18 -7.06 1.17
N GLY A 253 -23.46 -7.76 2.05
CA GLY A 253 -24.06 -8.54 3.13
C GLY A 253 -25.08 -9.55 2.62
N GLU A 254 -26.34 -9.43 3.09
CA GLU A 254 -27.43 -10.34 2.72
C GLU A 254 -27.91 -10.20 1.26
N ASP A 255 -27.63 -9.08 0.60
CA ASP A 255 -28.03 -8.86 -0.81
C ASP A 255 -27.12 -9.58 -1.81
N LEU A 256 -26.08 -10.28 -1.34
CA LEU A 256 -25.22 -11.08 -2.21
C LEU A 256 -25.89 -12.41 -2.58
N GLU A 257 -26.07 -12.65 -3.88
CA GLU A 257 -26.82 -13.81 -4.39
C GLU A 257 -26.03 -15.13 -4.33
N ASP A 258 -24.82 -15.19 -4.93
CA ASP A 258 -24.03 -16.43 -5.00
C ASP A 258 -23.00 -16.53 -3.85
N LYS A 259 -23.49 -16.76 -2.63
CA LYS A 259 -22.62 -16.90 -1.45
C LYS A 259 -21.67 -18.10 -1.58
N THR A 260 -22.09 -19.21 -2.18
CA THR A 260 -21.28 -20.43 -2.29
C THR A 260 -20.04 -20.19 -3.13
N PHE A 261 -20.17 -19.54 -4.28
CA PHE A 261 -19.05 -19.20 -5.15
C PHE A 261 -18.00 -18.37 -4.40
N PHE A 262 -18.42 -17.35 -3.65
CA PHE A 262 -17.49 -16.48 -2.93
C PHE A 262 -16.84 -17.18 -1.73
N ILE A 263 -17.55 -18.05 -1.01
CA ILE A 263 -16.96 -18.87 0.06
C ILE A 263 -15.80 -19.70 -0.49
N GLU A 264 -16.04 -20.45 -1.58
CA GLU A 264 -15.02 -21.30 -2.18
C GLU A 264 -13.85 -20.47 -2.76
N ARG A 265 -14.13 -19.32 -3.37
CA ARG A 265 -13.10 -18.42 -3.89
C ARG A 265 -12.21 -17.90 -2.76
N ILE A 266 -12.77 -17.37 -1.65
CA ILE A 266 -11.99 -16.87 -0.52
C ILE A 266 -11.17 -18.00 0.10
N LYS A 267 -11.77 -19.16 0.37
CA LYS A 267 -11.04 -20.30 0.93
C LYS A 267 -9.85 -20.73 0.08
N ARG A 268 -10.03 -20.81 -1.24
CA ARG A 268 -8.98 -21.20 -2.19
C ARG A 268 -7.82 -20.20 -2.23
N ASN A 269 -8.09 -18.92 -1.98
CA ASN A 269 -7.09 -17.85 -2.03
C ASN A 269 -6.25 -17.75 -0.74
N ALA A 270 -6.55 -18.54 0.30
CA ALA A 270 -5.68 -18.65 1.47
C ALA A 270 -4.32 -19.23 1.06
N PHE A 271 -3.24 -18.65 1.57
CA PHE A 271 -1.90 -19.18 1.31
C PHE A 271 -1.74 -20.57 1.91
N ALA A 272 -1.48 -21.55 1.04
CA ALA A 272 -1.32 -22.96 1.43
C ALA A 272 0.12 -23.35 1.74
N PHE A 273 1.07 -22.41 1.68
CA PHE A 273 2.49 -22.65 1.90
C PHE A 273 3.16 -21.48 2.64
N ARG A 274 4.36 -21.73 3.16
CA ARG A 274 5.16 -20.68 3.79
C ARG A 274 5.58 -19.65 2.75
N HIS A 275 5.21 -18.39 2.97
CA HIS A 275 5.47 -17.32 2.00
C HIS A 275 6.98 -16.99 1.92
N PRO A 276 7.58 -16.97 0.71
CA PRO A 276 9.02 -16.81 0.54
C PRO A 276 9.55 -15.43 0.97
N PHE A 277 8.77 -14.36 0.82
CA PHE A 277 9.16 -13.02 1.23
C PHE A 277 9.09 -12.80 2.73
N THR A 278 7.97 -13.13 3.35
CA THR A 278 7.72 -12.82 4.77
C THR A 278 8.14 -13.94 5.71
N GLY A 279 8.31 -15.16 5.20
CA GLY A 279 8.50 -16.35 6.01
C GLY A 279 7.28 -16.70 6.85
N ALA A 280 6.13 -16.06 6.61
CA ALA A 280 4.87 -16.36 7.28
C ALA A 280 4.41 -17.80 6.97
N LYS A 281 3.75 -18.43 7.93
CA LYS A 281 3.14 -19.75 7.73
C LYS A 281 1.93 -19.63 6.80
N GLU A 282 1.41 -20.77 6.36
CA GLU A 282 0.15 -20.88 5.64
C GLU A 282 -1.03 -20.28 6.44
N GLY A 283 -2.10 -19.89 5.75
CA GLY A 283 -3.39 -19.52 6.35
C GLY A 283 -3.76 -18.03 6.28
N GLY A 284 -2.87 -17.14 5.87
CA GLY A 284 -3.19 -15.73 5.62
C GLY A 284 -3.72 -15.49 4.20
N TRP A 285 -4.26 -14.31 3.96
CA TRP A 285 -4.68 -13.81 2.65
C TRP A 285 -3.92 -12.54 2.27
N GLY A 286 -3.70 -12.33 1.00
CA GLY A 286 -3.16 -11.10 0.44
C GLY A 286 -4.18 -10.42 -0.46
N TRP A 287 -3.83 -9.27 -1.01
CA TRP A 287 -4.72 -8.38 -1.78
C TRP A 287 -5.18 -8.95 -3.13
N SER A 288 -4.51 -9.96 -3.65
CA SER A 288 -4.75 -10.55 -4.96
C SER A 288 -4.66 -12.08 -4.90
N ASP A 289 -5.32 -12.79 -5.81
CA ASP A 289 -5.16 -14.22 -6.04
C ASP A 289 -4.01 -14.56 -7.00
N LEU A 290 -3.23 -13.56 -7.42
CA LEU A 290 -2.08 -13.71 -8.30
C LEU A 290 -0.80 -14.04 -7.50
N PRO A 291 0.21 -14.68 -8.16
CA PRO A 291 1.37 -15.24 -7.45
C PRO A 291 2.30 -14.23 -6.76
N GLY A 292 2.21 -12.94 -7.11
CA GLY A 292 3.04 -11.88 -6.52
C GLY A 292 2.49 -11.30 -5.24
N SER A 293 1.23 -11.61 -4.89
CA SER A 293 0.58 -11.17 -3.67
C SER A 293 1.29 -11.72 -2.41
N VAL A 294 1.18 -11.00 -1.31
CA VAL A 294 1.79 -11.35 -0.02
C VAL A 294 0.71 -11.35 1.05
N PRO A 295 0.65 -12.36 1.92
CA PRO A 295 -0.33 -12.36 3.00
C PRO A 295 -0.05 -11.21 3.97
N ASP A 296 -1.10 -10.47 4.33
CA ASP A 296 -1.04 -9.35 5.25
C ASP A 296 -2.21 -9.36 6.25
N ALA A 297 -2.14 -8.48 7.24
CA ALA A 297 -3.12 -8.45 8.31
C ALA A 297 -4.46 -7.88 7.88
N ASP A 298 -4.47 -6.92 6.96
CA ASP A 298 -5.71 -6.24 6.55
C ASP A 298 -6.53 -7.15 5.63
N ASP A 299 -5.89 -7.77 4.64
CA ASP A 299 -6.52 -8.73 3.75
C ASP A 299 -6.95 -10.01 4.48
N THR A 300 -6.12 -10.51 5.41
CA THR A 300 -6.50 -11.67 6.24
C THR A 300 -7.70 -11.35 7.13
N SER A 301 -7.73 -10.17 7.74
CA SER A 301 -8.88 -9.72 8.54
C SER A 301 -10.12 -9.54 7.66
N GLY A 302 -9.96 -8.92 6.48
CA GLY A 302 -11.03 -8.73 5.50
C GLY A 302 -11.63 -10.05 5.02
N ALA A 303 -10.80 -11.04 4.67
CA ALA A 303 -11.24 -12.37 4.27
C ALA A 303 -12.00 -13.10 5.40
N LEU A 304 -11.52 -13.01 6.64
CA LEU A 304 -12.21 -13.59 7.81
C LEU A 304 -13.56 -12.91 8.06
N VAL A 305 -13.64 -11.59 7.95
CA VAL A 305 -14.92 -10.84 8.05
C VAL A 305 -15.87 -11.25 6.92
N ALA A 306 -15.38 -11.33 5.69
CA ALA A 306 -16.18 -11.75 4.54
C ALA A 306 -16.69 -13.18 4.70
N LEU A 307 -15.86 -14.14 5.14
CA LEU A 307 -16.29 -15.50 5.44
C LEU A 307 -17.36 -15.54 6.54
N HIS A 308 -17.25 -14.70 7.58
CA HIS A 308 -18.27 -14.63 8.62
C HIS A 308 -19.62 -14.15 8.05
N VAL A 309 -19.60 -13.10 7.23
CA VAL A 309 -20.82 -12.59 6.54
C VAL A 309 -21.46 -13.66 5.66
N LEU A 310 -20.64 -14.40 4.89
CA LEU A 310 -21.13 -15.41 3.95
C LEU A 310 -21.68 -16.66 4.63
N THR A 311 -21.06 -17.11 5.73
CA THR A 311 -21.34 -18.40 6.38
C THR A 311 -22.21 -18.28 7.64
N GLY A 312 -22.56 -17.05 8.06
CA GLY A 312 -23.25 -16.82 9.34
C GLY A 312 -22.40 -17.25 10.55
N GLY A 313 -21.06 -17.23 10.44
CA GLY A 313 -20.15 -17.63 11.52
C GLY A 313 -19.90 -19.14 11.61
N THR A 314 -20.24 -19.93 10.59
CA THR A 314 -19.91 -21.37 10.56
C THR A 314 -18.41 -21.58 10.41
N TYR A 315 -17.80 -22.22 11.40
CA TYR A 315 -16.35 -22.49 11.46
C TYR A 315 -15.89 -23.43 10.33
N SER A 316 -14.69 -23.16 9.80
CA SER A 316 -13.95 -24.07 8.93
C SER A 316 -12.47 -24.08 9.28
N GLU A 317 -11.72 -25.05 8.75
CA GLU A 317 -10.26 -25.16 9.01
C GLU A 317 -9.51 -23.94 8.50
N GLU A 318 -9.89 -23.37 7.34
CA GLU A 318 -9.28 -22.17 6.75
C GLU A 318 -9.45 -20.96 7.68
N VAL A 319 -10.61 -20.82 8.32
CA VAL A 319 -10.85 -19.78 9.33
C VAL A 319 -9.91 -19.96 10.51
N GLY A 320 -9.74 -21.21 10.99
CA GLY A 320 -8.80 -21.53 12.07
C GLY A 320 -7.36 -21.12 11.72
N LYS A 321 -6.89 -21.50 10.53
CA LYS A 321 -5.55 -21.13 10.01
C LYS A 321 -5.37 -19.62 9.88
N GLY A 322 -6.38 -18.92 9.37
CA GLY A 322 -6.34 -17.45 9.26
C GLY A 322 -6.25 -16.75 10.60
N VAL A 323 -7.03 -17.20 11.58
CA VAL A 323 -6.94 -16.69 12.96
C VAL A 323 -5.57 -16.99 13.58
N GLU A 324 -5.02 -18.20 13.41
CA GLU A 324 -3.67 -18.55 13.88
C GLU A 324 -2.60 -17.68 13.21
N TRP A 325 -2.77 -17.38 11.94
CA TRP A 325 -1.87 -16.52 11.18
C TRP A 325 -1.84 -15.10 11.78
N LEU A 326 -3.00 -14.47 12.01
CA LEU A 326 -3.09 -13.15 12.66
C LEU A 326 -2.50 -13.17 14.08
N LEU A 327 -2.79 -14.20 14.87
CA LEU A 327 -2.23 -14.33 16.22
C LEU A 327 -0.70 -14.42 16.21
N ALA A 328 -0.12 -15.09 15.20
CA ALA A 328 1.33 -15.20 15.05
C ALA A 328 1.97 -13.88 14.60
N LEU A 329 1.19 -13.02 13.90
CA LEU A 329 1.66 -11.75 13.37
C LEU A 329 1.68 -10.63 14.41
N GLN A 330 0.80 -10.66 15.41
CA GLN A 330 0.67 -9.60 16.42
C GLN A 330 2.01 -9.21 17.03
N ASN A 331 2.30 -7.91 17.07
CA ASN A 331 3.53 -7.34 17.63
C ASN A 331 3.56 -7.44 19.17
N GLU A 332 4.77 -7.30 19.74
CA GLU A 332 4.99 -7.32 21.19
C GLU A 332 4.35 -6.14 21.92
N ASP A 333 4.15 -5.02 21.22
CA ASP A 333 3.43 -3.85 21.75
C ASP A 333 1.92 -4.07 21.90
N GLY A 334 1.41 -5.16 21.33
CA GLY A 334 0.01 -5.56 21.36
C GLY A 334 -0.80 -5.14 20.13
N GLY A 335 -0.27 -4.30 19.24
CA GLY A 335 -0.90 -3.90 17.99
C GLY A 335 -0.63 -4.86 16.83
N MET A 336 -1.20 -4.55 15.67
CA MET A 336 -1.06 -5.37 14.47
C MET A 336 -0.26 -4.63 13.40
N PRO A 337 0.84 -5.23 12.87
CA PRO A 337 1.55 -4.71 11.71
C PRO A 337 0.85 -5.15 10.42
N THR A 338 1.33 -4.67 9.27
CA THR A 338 0.74 -5.00 7.96
C THR A 338 1.19 -6.37 7.46
N PHE A 339 2.45 -6.54 7.09
CA PHE A 339 2.93 -7.72 6.37
C PHE A 339 3.70 -8.72 7.22
N CYS A 340 4.46 -8.25 8.18
CA CYS A 340 5.35 -9.11 8.92
C CYS A 340 5.53 -8.63 10.35
N LYS A 341 5.67 -9.60 11.24
CA LYS A 341 6.07 -9.34 12.62
C LYS A 341 7.45 -8.70 12.60
N GLY A 342 7.52 -7.43 12.91
CA GLY A 342 8.72 -6.67 12.83
C GLY A 342 9.29 -6.30 14.19
N TRP A 343 10.29 -5.47 14.11
CA TRP A 343 10.99 -4.90 15.26
C TRP A 343 10.84 -3.37 15.34
N GLY A 344 9.83 -2.81 14.64
CA GLY A 344 9.39 -1.43 14.75
C GLY A 344 10.32 -0.38 14.12
N LYS A 345 11.26 -0.78 13.28
CA LYS A 345 12.19 0.15 12.62
C LYS A 345 11.67 0.72 11.32
N LEU A 346 10.81 -0.02 10.63
CA LEU A 346 10.24 0.36 9.34
C LEU A 346 8.73 0.53 9.45
N PRO A 347 8.11 1.35 8.59
CA PRO A 347 6.67 1.57 8.63
C PRO A 347 5.85 0.29 8.56
N PHE A 348 6.26 -0.67 7.74
CA PHE A 348 5.52 -1.91 7.48
C PHE A 348 5.52 -2.93 8.62
N ASP A 349 6.44 -2.82 9.57
CA ASP A 349 6.51 -3.70 10.73
C ASP A 349 5.99 -3.03 12.01
N ARG A 350 5.55 -1.78 11.92
CA ARG A 350 4.90 -1.07 13.01
C ARG A 350 3.43 -1.42 13.10
N SER A 351 2.90 -1.35 14.30
CA SER A 351 1.47 -1.51 14.54
C SER A 351 0.69 -0.30 14.03
N SER A 352 -0.46 -0.54 13.38
CA SER A 352 -1.36 0.49 12.86
C SER A 352 -2.75 0.39 13.48
N PRO A 353 -3.43 1.51 13.82
CA PRO A 353 -4.70 1.49 14.53
C PRO A 353 -5.85 0.89 13.71
N ASP A 354 -5.94 1.21 12.44
CA ASP A 354 -6.94 0.71 11.50
C ASP A 354 -6.81 -0.81 11.30
N ILE A 355 -5.60 -1.30 11.04
CA ILE A 355 -5.31 -2.73 10.89
C ILE A 355 -5.54 -3.47 12.21
N SER A 356 -5.16 -2.88 13.34
CA SER A 356 -5.40 -3.46 14.67
C SER A 356 -6.88 -3.59 14.97
N ALA A 357 -7.68 -2.57 14.62
CA ALA A 357 -9.13 -2.61 14.78
C ALA A 357 -9.79 -3.63 13.83
N HIS A 358 -9.30 -3.76 12.58
CA HIS A 358 -9.80 -4.75 11.64
C HIS A 358 -9.54 -6.18 12.11
N SER A 359 -8.33 -6.45 12.60
CA SER A 359 -8.00 -7.76 13.19
C SER A 359 -8.78 -8.04 14.47
N LEU A 360 -9.06 -7.00 15.28
CA LEU A 360 -9.93 -7.13 16.45
C LEU A 360 -11.34 -7.54 16.03
N LEU A 361 -11.91 -6.88 15.01
CA LEU A 361 -13.23 -7.26 14.47
C LEU A 361 -13.24 -8.74 14.03
N ALA A 362 -12.24 -9.17 13.27
CA ALA A 362 -12.13 -10.57 12.84
C ALA A 362 -12.10 -11.53 14.04
N PHE A 363 -11.32 -11.22 15.07
CA PHE A 363 -11.27 -12.04 16.29
C PHE A 363 -12.58 -12.06 17.06
N GLU A 364 -13.25 -10.91 17.23
CA GLU A 364 -14.54 -10.81 17.94
C GLU A 364 -15.64 -11.60 17.23
N LEU A 365 -15.68 -11.58 15.91
CA LEU A 365 -16.66 -12.33 15.11
C LEU A 365 -16.49 -13.85 15.25
N TRP A 366 -15.25 -14.32 15.30
CA TRP A 366 -14.97 -15.75 15.26
C TRP A 366 -14.73 -16.40 16.61
N GLN A 367 -14.41 -15.65 17.68
CA GLN A 367 -13.93 -16.20 18.95
C GLN A 367 -14.83 -17.29 19.54
N ASP A 368 -16.17 -17.18 19.41
CA ASP A 368 -17.09 -18.14 20.02
C ASP A 368 -17.22 -19.44 19.19
N ALA A 369 -16.92 -19.40 17.88
CA ALA A 369 -16.89 -20.56 17.00
C ALA A 369 -15.53 -21.32 17.03
N LEU A 370 -14.47 -20.70 17.55
CA LEU A 370 -13.13 -21.28 17.56
C LEU A 370 -13.00 -22.45 18.55
N PRO A 371 -12.10 -23.46 18.29
CA PRO A 371 -11.68 -24.45 19.26
C PRO A 371 -11.16 -23.79 20.55
N LYS A 372 -11.32 -24.47 21.69
CA LYS A 372 -11.03 -23.92 23.03
C LYS A 372 -9.65 -23.29 23.15
N GLU A 373 -8.60 -23.95 22.67
CA GLU A 373 -7.24 -23.45 22.77
C GLU A 373 -7.04 -22.15 21.95
N LEU A 374 -7.56 -22.13 20.74
CA LEU A 374 -7.47 -20.98 19.84
C LEU A 374 -8.28 -19.81 20.38
N ARG A 375 -9.46 -20.08 20.94
CA ARG A 375 -10.29 -19.09 21.62
C ARG A 375 -9.57 -18.38 22.76
N VAL A 376 -8.82 -19.12 23.59
CA VAL A 376 -8.04 -18.55 24.71
C VAL A 376 -6.95 -17.59 24.16
N LYS A 377 -6.23 -18.00 23.12
CA LYS A 377 -5.21 -17.14 22.47
C LYS A 377 -5.85 -15.90 21.86
N CYS A 378 -6.99 -16.06 21.19
CA CYS A 378 -7.75 -14.98 20.57
C CYS A 378 -8.18 -13.93 21.62
N ARG A 379 -8.76 -14.34 22.73
CA ARG A 379 -9.13 -13.44 23.84
C ARG A 379 -7.94 -12.70 24.47
N ARG A 380 -6.76 -13.32 24.50
CA ARG A 380 -5.53 -12.65 24.95
C ARG A 380 -5.10 -11.59 23.94
N SER A 381 -5.15 -11.90 22.64
CA SER A 381 -4.85 -11.00 21.55
C SER A 381 -5.78 -9.77 21.55
N ILE A 382 -7.08 -9.97 21.67
CA ILE A 382 -8.09 -8.90 21.79
C ILE A 382 -7.72 -7.92 22.93
N ARG A 383 -7.36 -8.44 24.11
CA ARG A 383 -6.92 -7.58 25.22
C ARG A 383 -5.66 -6.78 24.90
N GLY A 384 -4.70 -7.40 24.21
CA GLY A 384 -3.47 -6.75 23.74
C GLY A 384 -3.79 -5.61 22.75
N LEU A 385 -4.63 -5.86 21.76
CA LEU A 385 -5.07 -4.88 20.76
C LEU A 385 -5.76 -3.68 21.43
N LEU A 386 -6.74 -3.92 22.29
CA LEU A 386 -7.44 -2.84 23.00
C LEU A 386 -6.51 -2.04 23.89
N GLY A 387 -5.60 -2.69 24.62
CA GLY A 387 -4.62 -2.02 25.47
C GLY A 387 -3.64 -1.16 24.66
N TRP A 388 -3.23 -1.63 23.47
CA TRP A 388 -2.38 -0.88 22.57
C TRP A 388 -3.14 0.31 21.95
N MET A 389 -4.35 0.09 21.44
CA MET A 389 -5.19 1.15 20.87
C MET A 389 -5.48 2.28 21.86
N TRP A 390 -5.69 1.92 23.15
CA TRP A 390 -5.85 2.91 24.22
C TRP A 390 -4.59 3.78 24.42
N LYS A 391 -3.42 3.16 24.38
CA LYS A 391 -2.14 3.88 24.57
C LYS A 391 -1.84 4.85 23.43
N ILE A 392 -2.28 4.54 22.19
CA ILE A 392 -1.95 5.35 21.02
C ILE A 392 -3.09 6.27 20.58
N GLN A 393 -4.26 6.23 21.23
CA GLN A 393 -5.32 7.18 20.97
C GLN A 393 -4.86 8.58 21.38
N SER A 394 -4.95 9.53 20.46
CA SER A 394 -4.62 10.93 20.70
C SER A 394 -5.58 11.56 21.73
N SER A 395 -5.15 12.65 22.38
CA SER A 395 -5.96 13.35 23.40
C SER A 395 -7.29 13.89 22.87
N ASP A 396 -7.37 14.17 21.56
CA ASP A 396 -8.60 14.58 20.87
C ASP A 396 -9.52 13.39 20.51
N GLY A 397 -9.11 12.16 20.79
CA GLY A 397 -9.84 10.93 20.50
C GLY A 397 -9.51 10.30 19.17
N SER A 398 -8.63 10.89 18.37
CA SER A 398 -8.28 10.38 17.04
C SER A 398 -7.25 9.25 17.06
N TRP A 399 -7.19 8.53 15.93
CA TRP A 399 -6.09 7.63 15.55
C TRP A 399 -5.61 7.97 14.14
N THR A 400 -4.30 8.07 13.98
CA THR A 400 -3.68 8.27 12.68
C THR A 400 -3.22 6.93 12.12
N PRO A 401 -3.72 6.50 10.96
CA PRO A 401 -3.29 5.24 10.33
C PRO A 401 -1.85 5.35 9.83
N LEU A 402 -1.22 4.21 9.65
CA LEU A 402 0.16 4.17 9.15
C LEU A 402 0.24 4.24 7.62
N TRP A 403 -0.80 3.74 6.94
CA TRP A 403 -0.79 3.59 5.48
C TRP A 403 -1.60 4.68 4.78
N PHE A 404 -2.86 4.82 5.10
CA PHE A 404 -3.80 5.63 4.36
C PHE A 404 -3.76 7.09 4.80
N GLY A 405 -3.24 7.94 3.93
CA GLY A 405 -3.15 9.37 4.12
C GLY A 405 -4.16 10.15 3.28
N ASP A 406 -4.04 11.48 3.33
CA ASP A 406 -4.77 12.42 2.50
C ASP A 406 -3.80 13.47 1.95
N GLN A 407 -3.64 13.54 0.63
CA GLN A 407 -2.70 14.46 -0.03
C GLN A 407 -3.02 15.94 0.19
N ASP A 408 -4.28 16.27 0.52
CA ASP A 408 -4.72 17.65 0.76
C ASP A 408 -4.47 18.08 2.21
N ALA A 409 -4.14 17.15 3.11
CA ALA A 409 -3.72 17.45 4.47
C ALA A 409 -2.27 17.94 4.51
N LYS A 410 -1.98 18.93 5.39
CA LYS A 410 -0.65 19.57 5.49
C LYS A 410 0.51 18.58 5.69
N ASP A 411 0.28 17.51 6.45
CA ASP A 411 1.26 16.47 6.77
C ASP A 411 0.95 15.14 6.05
N GLU A 412 0.02 15.18 5.08
CA GLU A 412 -0.47 14.04 4.30
C GLU A 412 -1.10 12.91 5.14
N ARG A 413 -1.37 13.15 6.43
CA ARG A 413 -2.00 12.18 7.32
C ARG A 413 -3.53 12.21 7.20
N SER A 414 -4.18 11.10 7.58
CA SER A 414 -5.63 10.99 7.56
C SER A 414 -6.18 10.45 8.89
N PRO A 415 -6.15 11.25 9.97
CA PRO A 415 -6.72 10.82 11.24
C PRO A 415 -8.23 10.56 11.16
N VAL A 416 -8.97 11.20 10.26
CA VAL A 416 -10.38 10.88 10.01
C VAL A 416 -10.54 9.45 9.51
N TYR A 417 -9.72 9.01 8.53
CA TYR A 417 -9.75 7.63 8.04
C TYR A 417 -9.48 6.63 9.16
N GLY A 418 -8.33 6.78 9.86
CA GLY A 418 -7.95 5.85 10.93
C GLY A 418 -8.96 5.79 12.06
N THR A 419 -9.54 6.93 12.43
CA THR A 419 -10.57 6.99 13.49
C THR A 419 -11.87 6.36 13.03
N ALA A 420 -12.34 6.65 11.82
CA ALA A 420 -13.57 6.06 11.28
C ALA A 420 -13.47 4.53 11.18
N MET A 421 -12.34 4.01 10.68
CA MET A 421 -12.10 2.57 10.62
C MET A 421 -12.08 1.94 12.01
N ALA A 422 -11.33 2.53 12.96
CA ALA A 422 -11.25 2.02 14.32
C ALA A 422 -12.63 2.03 15.02
N VAL A 423 -13.36 3.13 14.94
CA VAL A 423 -14.70 3.26 15.54
C VAL A 423 -15.67 2.25 14.94
N GLU A 424 -15.72 2.13 13.60
CA GLU A 424 -16.60 1.17 12.93
C GLU A 424 -16.32 -0.27 13.41
N TYR A 425 -15.03 -0.66 13.49
CA TYR A 425 -14.66 -2.03 13.84
C TYR A 425 -14.76 -2.34 15.33
N LEU A 426 -14.66 -1.33 16.20
CA LEU A 426 -14.92 -1.47 17.64
C LEU A 426 -16.42 -1.67 17.97
N SER A 427 -17.33 -1.35 17.06
CA SER A 427 -18.79 -1.39 17.31
C SER A 427 -19.34 -2.77 17.68
N THR A 428 -18.68 -3.84 17.25
CA THR A 428 -19.08 -5.22 17.56
C THR A 428 -18.56 -5.71 18.91
N SER A 429 -17.59 -5.01 19.51
CA SER A 429 -16.97 -5.45 20.74
C SER A 429 -17.85 -5.23 21.97
N ARG A 430 -18.01 -6.27 22.79
CA ARG A 430 -18.70 -6.20 24.08
C ARG A 430 -17.79 -5.68 25.21
N ASN A 431 -16.54 -5.37 24.92
CA ASN A 431 -15.58 -4.93 25.91
C ASN A 431 -15.82 -3.45 26.28
N PRO A 432 -15.99 -3.10 27.58
CA PRO A 432 -16.22 -1.70 28.00
C PRO A 432 -15.11 -0.73 27.56
N LEU A 433 -13.86 -1.20 27.45
CA LEU A 433 -12.76 -0.38 26.95
C LEU A 433 -12.94 -0.03 25.47
N ALA A 434 -13.38 -0.99 24.64
CA ALA A 434 -13.68 -0.75 23.24
C ALA A 434 -14.74 0.34 23.08
N ARG A 435 -15.81 0.28 23.87
CA ARG A 435 -16.87 1.29 23.87
C ARG A 435 -16.34 2.69 24.23
N LYS A 436 -15.56 2.80 25.31
CA LYS A 436 -14.93 4.07 25.71
C LYS A 436 -14.02 4.65 24.63
N LEU A 437 -13.22 3.81 23.99
CA LEU A 437 -12.35 4.21 22.88
C LEU A 437 -13.16 4.72 21.69
N ALA A 438 -14.23 4.01 21.34
CA ALA A 438 -15.12 4.40 20.25
C ALA A 438 -15.85 5.72 20.54
N GLU A 439 -16.32 5.94 21.77
CA GLU A 439 -16.95 7.21 22.19
C GLU A 439 -16.01 8.41 22.04
N ASN A 440 -14.71 8.24 22.33
CA ASN A 440 -13.71 9.27 22.07
C ASN A 440 -13.55 9.54 20.56
N GLY A 441 -13.44 8.46 19.76
CA GLY A 441 -13.34 8.56 18.31
C GLY A 441 -14.57 9.19 17.67
N LEU A 442 -15.78 8.86 18.14
CA LEU A 442 -17.02 9.49 17.68
C LEU A 442 -17.01 11.01 17.93
N ARG A 443 -16.58 11.47 19.11
CA ARG A 443 -16.45 12.91 19.37
C ARG A 443 -15.49 13.59 18.41
N TYR A 444 -14.37 12.96 18.11
CA TYR A 444 -13.43 13.47 17.11
C TYR A 444 -14.07 13.56 15.72
N LEU A 445 -14.75 12.51 15.25
CA LEU A 445 -15.43 12.52 13.94
C LEU A 445 -16.49 13.62 13.85
N LEU A 446 -17.32 13.78 14.88
CA LEU A 446 -18.32 14.85 14.93
C LEU A 446 -17.68 16.25 14.87
N ALA A 447 -16.58 16.46 15.60
CA ALA A 447 -15.86 17.73 15.60
C ALA A 447 -15.09 18.00 14.29
N SER A 448 -14.85 16.96 13.49
CA SER A 448 -14.10 17.04 12.21
C SER A 448 -14.99 17.22 10.99
N GLN A 449 -16.33 17.22 11.15
CA GLN A 449 -17.26 17.42 10.03
C GLN A 449 -17.16 18.84 9.49
N ASN A 450 -17.01 18.96 8.18
CA ASN A 450 -16.93 20.25 7.48
C ASN A 450 -18.32 20.94 7.37
N GLU A 451 -18.31 22.22 6.98
CA GLU A 451 -19.53 23.01 6.79
C GLU A 451 -20.43 22.44 5.69
N ASP A 452 -19.85 21.84 4.65
CA ASP A 452 -20.57 21.17 3.56
C ASP A 452 -21.21 19.82 3.97
N GLY A 453 -21.02 19.39 5.21
CA GLY A 453 -21.53 18.14 5.74
C GLY A 453 -20.62 16.92 5.52
N GLY A 454 -19.60 17.02 4.70
CA GLY A 454 -18.63 15.94 4.43
C GLY A 454 -17.45 15.91 5.40
N TRP A 455 -16.52 14.99 5.16
CA TRP A 455 -15.25 14.86 5.88
C TRP A 455 -14.08 14.76 4.90
N GLY A 456 -12.98 15.48 5.20
CA GLY A 456 -11.66 15.28 4.63
C GLY A 456 -10.77 14.43 5.54
N GLY A 457 -9.48 14.30 5.21
CA GLY A 457 -8.53 13.48 5.99
C GLY A 457 -8.24 13.99 7.40
N ALA A 458 -8.41 15.30 7.61
CA ALA A 458 -8.27 15.99 8.90
C ALA A 458 -9.28 17.15 8.98
N PRO A 459 -9.48 17.75 10.18
CA PRO A 459 -10.36 18.90 10.31
C PRO A 459 -10.00 20.02 9.33
N LYS A 460 -11.01 20.60 8.67
CA LYS A 460 -10.89 21.68 7.67
C LYS A 460 -10.14 21.30 6.36
N VAL A 461 -9.84 20.05 6.15
CA VAL A 461 -9.40 19.53 4.84
C VAL A 461 -10.64 19.30 3.98
N ALA A 462 -10.54 19.57 2.68
CA ALA A 462 -11.65 19.42 1.74
C ALA A 462 -12.31 18.03 1.86
N SER A 463 -13.64 18.03 1.82
CA SER A 463 -14.43 16.81 1.94
C SER A 463 -14.21 15.86 0.78
N LYS A 464 -14.14 14.56 1.08
CA LYS A 464 -13.98 13.47 0.11
C LYS A 464 -15.11 12.44 0.28
N ILE A 465 -15.51 11.84 -0.82
CA ILE A 465 -16.58 10.84 -0.85
C ILE A 465 -16.20 9.63 -0.01
N THR A 466 -14.99 9.11 -0.20
CA THR A 466 -14.48 7.95 0.54
C THR A 466 -14.44 8.20 2.06
N LEU A 467 -13.94 9.35 2.49
CA LEU A 467 -13.82 9.72 3.90
C LEU A 467 -15.17 10.02 4.54
N THR A 468 -16.06 10.70 3.80
CA THR A 468 -17.44 10.93 4.24
C THR A 468 -18.19 9.61 4.43
N ALA A 469 -18.09 8.68 3.48
CA ALA A 469 -18.72 7.38 3.59
C ALA A 469 -18.16 6.55 4.78
N ARG A 470 -16.85 6.62 5.04
CA ARG A 470 -16.23 5.96 6.20
C ARG A 470 -16.69 6.58 7.52
N ALA A 471 -16.73 7.90 7.63
CA ALA A 471 -17.23 8.59 8.83
C ALA A 471 -18.70 8.26 9.09
N LEU A 472 -19.54 8.27 8.06
CA LEU A 472 -20.95 7.87 8.16
C LEU A 472 -21.11 6.42 8.60
N SER A 473 -20.31 5.48 8.07
CA SER A 473 -20.33 4.08 8.49
C SER A 473 -20.01 3.93 9.97
N ALA A 474 -19.03 4.70 10.46
CA ALA A 474 -18.65 4.70 11.86
C ALA A 474 -19.77 5.27 12.74
N LEU A 475 -20.31 6.45 12.41
CA LEU A 475 -21.41 7.08 13.16
C LEU A 475 -22.67 6.19 13.19
N ALA A 476 -23.07 5.63 12.05
CA ALA A 476 -24.24 4.77 11.94
C ALA A 476 -24.11 3.45 12.70
N SER A 477 -22.90 3.05 13.09
CA SER A 477 -22.66 1.83 13.89
C SER A 477 -23.00 2.00 15.38
N TYR A 478 -23.31 3.22 15.85
CA TYR A 478 -23.61 3.51 17.26
C TYR A 478 -24.97 4.19 17.43
N PRO A 479 -25.88 3.60 18.25
CA PRO A 479 -27.24 4.12 18.47
C PRO A 479 -27.29 5.55 19.03
N GLU A 480 -26.31 5.93 19.81
CA GLU A 480 -26.19 7.25 20.46
C GLU A 480 -25.61 8.35 19.59
N SER A 481 -25.17 8.03 18.35
CA SER A 481 -24.56 9.02 17.44
C SER A 481 -25.56 10.08 16.95
N ASP A 482 -25.06 11.28 16.69
CA ASP A 482 -25.83 12.44 16.27
C ASP A 482 -26.46 12.28 14.89
N LEU A 483 -27.80 12.24 14.84
CA LEU A 483 -28.56 12.08 13.60
C LEU A 483 -28.37 13.25 12.63
N LYS A 484 -28.23 14.50 13.15
CA LYS A 484 -28.05 15.69 12.30
C LYS A 484 -26.73 15.64 11.53
N SER A 485 -25.67 15.21 12.18
CA SER A 485 -24.36 15.03 11.49
C SER A 485 -24.44 13.93 10.44
N MET A 486 -25.18 12.85 10.70
CA MET A 486 -25.40 11.80 9.70
C MET A 486 -26.24 12.30 8.51
N GLU A 487 -27.29 13.07 8.75
CA GLU A 487 -28.12 13.71 7.72
C GLU A 487 -27.27 14.61 6.81
N ARG A 488 -26.49 15.51 7.38
CA ARG A 488 -25.57 16.39 6.64
C ARG A 488 -24.56 15.61 5.79
N GLY A 489 -23.99 14.53 6.34
CA GLY A 489 -23.06 13.66 5.59
C GLY A 489 -23.76 12.91 4.45
N PHE A 490 -24.99 12.47 4.67
CA PHE A 490 -25.81 11.90 3.61
C PHE A 490 -26.11 12.92 2.51
N ASP A 491 -26.49 14.16 2.87
CA ASP A 491 -26.77 15.24 1.92
C ASP A 491 -25.54 15.56 1.06
N TYR A 492 -24.34 15.55 1.66
CA TYR A 492 -23.09 15.69 0.89
C TYR A 492 -22.96 14.57 -0.15
N LEU A 493 -23.10 13.29 0.24
CA LEU A 493 -23.01 12.16 -0.70
C LEU A 493 -24.12 12.23 -1.77
N TYR A 494 -25.31 12.63 -1.39
CA TYR A 494 -26.44 12.80 -2.33
C TYR A 494 -26.18 13.92 -3.33
N GLY A 495 -25.60 15.04 -2.90
CA GLY A 495 -25.14 16.12 -3.79
C GLY A 495 -24.08 15.64 -4.77
N MET A 496 -23.12 14.80 -4.32
CA MET A 496 -22.14 14.18 -5.22
C MET A 496 -22.78 13.22 -6.23
N TYR A 497 -23.82 12.49 -5.82
CA TYR A 497 -24.59 11.65 -6.74
C TYR A 497 -25.32 12.48 -7.79
N GLN A 498 -26.02 13.54 -7.39
CA GLN A 498 -26.75 14.42 -8.31
C GLN A 498 -25.82 15.12 -9.32
N SER A 499 -24.59 15.42 -8.92
CA SER A 499 -23.58 16.02 -9.80
C SER A 499 -22.83 15.00 -10.68
N GLY A 500 -23.13 13.69 -10.55
CA GLY A 500 -22.45 12.63 -11.29
C GLY A 500 -21.02 12.33 -10.81
N LEU A 501 -20.62 12.85 -9.65
CA LEU A 501 -19.26 12.71 -9.12
C LEU A 501 -19.10 11.56 -8.10
N LEU A 502 -20.19 10.98 -7.59
CA LEU A 502 -20.16 10.00 -6.49
C LEU A 502 -19.20 8.82 -6.74
N PHE A 503 -19.05 8.40 -7.98
CA PHE A 503 -18.21 7.25 -8.35
C PHE A 503 -16.88 7.65 -8.98
N ARG A 504 -16.53 8.94 -8.96
CA ARG A 504 -15.21 9.39 -9.40
C ARG A 504 -14.16 8.91 -8.41
N PRO A 505 -13.13 8.15 -8.85
CA PRO A 505 -12.08 7.67 -7.97
C PRO A 505 -11.35 8.82 -7.27
N GLU A 506 -11.04 8.63 -5.99
CA GLU A 506 -10.29 9.59 -5.19
C GLU A 506 -8.92 9.00 -4.81
N PRO A 507 -7.83 9.79 -4.88
CA PRO A 507 -6.52 9.30 -4.46
C PRO A 507 -6.49 8.97 -2.97
N ILE A 508 -5.95 7.80 -2.67
CA ILE A 508 -5.66 7.31 -1.32
C ILE A 508 -4.28 6.66 -1.36
N GLY A 509 -3.61 6.50 -0.25
CA GLY A 509 -2.38 5.72 -0.31
C GLY A 509 -1.41 5.91 0.84
N LEU A 510 -0.20 5.52 0.57
CA LEU A 510 0.88 5.25 1.49
C LEU A 510 1.64 6.54 1.80
N TYR A 511 1.08 7.41 2.65
CA TYR A 511 1.66 8.74 2.90
C TYR A 511 3.12 8.68 3.39
N PHE A 512 3.52 7.64 4.12
CA PHE A 512 4.91 7.47 4.54
C PHE A 512 5.87 7.16 3.38
N ALA A 513 5.35 6.53 2.29
CA ALA A 513 6.09 6.25 1.06
C ALA A 513 5.88 7.34 0.00
N ARG A 514 4.97 8.28 0.27
CA ARG A 514 4.53 9.31 -0.67
C ARG A 514 4.14 8.71 -2.02
N LEU A 515 3.32 7.66 -1.96
CA LEU A 515 2.83 6.88 -3.08
C LEU A 515 1.31 6.81 -3.03
N TRP A 516 0.65 7.38 -4.01
CA TRP A 516 -0.80 7.56 -4.06
C TRP A 516 -1.41 6.84 -5.25
N TYR A 517 -2.58 6.24 -5.04
CA TYR A 517 -3.29 5.52 -6.08
C TYR A 517 -4.80 5.75 -5.97
N SER A 518 -5.55 5.38 -7.01
CA SER A 518 -7.01 5.40 -7.01
C SER A 518 -7.54 4.00 -7.31
N GLU A 519 -8.57 3.57 -6.56
CA GLU A 519 -9.29 2.32 -6.81
C GLU A 519 -10.78 2.63 -7.04
N GLU A 520 -11.29 2.23 -8.20
CA GLU A 520 -12.65 2.57 -8.63
C GLU A 520 -13.73 2.00 -7.69
N LEU A 521 -13.52 0.78 -7.15
CA LEU A 521 -14.50 0.13 -6.28
C LEU A 521 -14.54 0.71 -4.86
N TYR A 522 -13.59 1.55 -4.45
CA TYR A 522 -13.63 2.12 -3.10
C TYR A 522 -14.86 3.00 -2.87
N ASN A 523 -15.15 3.92 -3.78
CA ASN A 523 -16.34 4.76 -3.65
C ASN A 523 -17.63 3.92 -3.61
N HIS A 524 -17.73 2.91 -4.48
CA HIS A 524 -18.89 2.02 -4.52
C HIS A 524 -19.08 1.25 -3.21
N THR A 525 -18.03 0.60 -2.72
CA THR A 525 -18.10 -0.25 -1.53
C THR A 525 -18.30 0.56 -0.25
N PHE A 526 -17.60 1.68 -0.11
CA PHE A 526 -17.67 2.50 1.09
C PHE A 526 -19.01 3.23 1.18
N VAL A 527 -19.50 3.78 0.08
CA VAL A 527 -20.80 4.45 0.03
C VAL A 527 -21.93 3.44 0.27
N LEU A 528 -21.90 2.27 -0.37
CA LEU A 528 -22.90 1.23 -0.15
C LEU A 528 -22.95 0.77 1.31
N ASN A 529 -21.78 0.53 1.93
CA ASN A 529 -21.69 0.16 3.34
C ASN A 529 -22.29 1.23 4.25
N ALA A 530 -21.99 2.52 4.00
CA ALA A 530 -22.53 3.64 4.75
C ALA A 530 -24.06 3.73 4.62
N LEU A 531 -24.58 3.68 3.40
CA LEU A 531 -26.02 3.77 3.12
C LEU A 531 -26.80 2.62 3.76
N LYS A 532 -26.28 1.40 3.73
CA LYS A 532 -26.92 0.24 4.39
C LYS A 532 -26.98 0.40 5.90
N LYS A 533 -25.90 0.87 6.53
CA LYS A 533 -25.89 1.13 7.96
C LYS A 533 -26.82 2.27 8.35
N LEU A 534 -26.86 3.35 7.59
CA LEU A 534 -27.83 4.43 7.76
C LEU A 534 -29.27 3.92 7.65
N LYS A 535 -29.57 3.11 6.64
CA LYS A 535 -30.91 2.50 6.48
C LYS A 535 -31.31 1.62 7.67
N GLN A 536 -30.37 0.86 8.23
CA GLN A 536 -30.61 0.05 9.45
C GLN A 536 -30.84 0.93 10.68
N ARG A 537 -30.22 2.10 10.71
CA ARG A 537 -30.31 3.06 11.81
C ARG A 537 -31.64 3.81 11.87
N ILE A 538 -32.26 4.04 10.71
CA ILE A 538 -33.53 4.79 10.55
C ILE A 538 -34.75 3.87 10.75
N LYS A 539 -34.59 2.55 10.49
CA LYS A 539 -35.61 1.54 10.78
C LYS A 539 -35.72 1.26 12.28
#